data_f695521ac263fa31b0601741d0ffdf12
#
_entry.id   f695521ac263fa31b0601741d0ffdf12
#
_cell.length_a   1.000
_cell.length_b   1.000
_cell.length_c   1.000
_cell.angle_alpha   90.00
_cell.angle_beta   90.00
_cell.angle_gamma   90.00
#
_symmetry.space_group_name_H-M   'P 1'
#
loop_
_entity.id
_entity.type
_entity.pdbx_description
1 polymer ?
#
loop_
_entity_poly.entity_id
_entity_poly.type
_entity_poly.pdbx_seq_one_letter_code
_entity_poly.pdbx_strand_id
1 'polypeptide(L)'
;FERYASEELKEKWLTPLLKGEIRSGFAMTEPQVASSDATNIEASIKKEDDEYIINGKKWWTSGAMDPRCKVLIFMGKTDPNNSDKHKQQSQIVVPMDTPGIKVERYLPVFGFTDAPHGHAEVSFTDVKVPKENLLLGEGRGFEIAQGRLGPGRIHHCMRLIGLTEVALEKMCKRTKARVAFGKPVSAQTVTQERIAEARIAIDQIRLQTFNAAYKMDTVGNKEARMEIAMIKVAAPNIACKVVDWAIQAHGGGGVSDDFGLSHAYAQARLLRLADGPDEVHRNQIAKLELRKYN
;
A
#
# COMPACT_ATOMS: atom_id res chain seq x y z
N PHE A 1 -11.31 -5.65 9.70
CA PHE A 1 -12.04 -6.14 10.87
C PHE A 1 -13.26 -5.26 11.16
N GLU A 2 -13.10 -3.97 11.44
CA GLU A 2 -14.17 -3.06 11.87
C GLU A 2 -15.48 -3.21 11.10
N ARG A 3 -15.40 -3.19 9.76
CA ARG A 3 -16.57 -3.15 8.90
C ARG A 3 -17.19 -4.53 8.58
N TYR A 4 -16.38 -5.60 8.60
CA TYR A 4 -16.76 -6.87 7.99
C TYR A 4 -16.62 -8.10 8.90
N ALA A 5 -15.97 -7.98 10.04
CA ALA A 5 -15.79 -9.08 10.98
C ALA A 5 -16.99 -9.24 11.92
N SER A 6 -17.22 -10.46 12.41
CA SER A 6 -18.16 -10.73 13.51
C SER A 6 -17.68 -10.09 14.80
N GLU A 7 -18.56 -9.94 15.77
CA GLU A 7 -18.19 -9.34 17.08
C GLU A 7 -17.12 -10.18 17.81
N GLU A 8 -17.15 -11.50 17.69
CA GLU A 8 -16.14 -12.39 18.26
C GLU A 8 -14.76 -12.16 17.60
N LEU A 9 -14.71 -11.99 16.28
CA LEU A 9 -13.46 -11.68 15.57
C LEU A 9 -12.95 -10.26 15.89
N LYS A 10 -13.86 -9.32 16.13
CA LYS A 10 -13.48 -7.95 16.56
C LYS A 10 -12.89 -7.97 17.97
N GLU A 11 -13.53 -8.64 18.89
CA GLU A 11 -13.01 -8.76 20.26
C GLU A 11 -11.63 -9.43 20.26
N LYS A 12 -11.52 -10.54 19.54
CA LYS A 12 -10.29 -11.33 19.48
C LYS A 12 -9.13 -10.62 18.80
N TRP A 13 -9.38 -9.90 17.71
CA TRP A 13 -8.32 -9.38 16.86
C TRP A 13 -8.28 -7.85 16.75
N LEU A 14 -9.44 -7.18 16.59
CA LEU A 14 -9.46 -5.73 16.42
C LEU A 14 -9.09 -5.02 17.73
N THR A 15 -9.60 -5.47 18.85
CA THR A 15 -9.33 -4.85 20.17
C THR A 15 -7.81 -4.81 20.48
N PRO A 16 -7.04 -5.90 20.39
CA PRO A 16 -5.60 -5.84 20.63
C PRO A 16 -4.82 -5.12 19.52
N LEU A 17 -5.33 -5.10 18.28
CA LEU A 17 -4.76 -4.28 17.19
C LEU A 17 -4.86 -2.79 17.51
N LEU A 18 -6.02 -2.32 17.95
CA LEU A 18 -6.24 -0.91 18.33
C LEU A 18 -5.37 -0.49 19.52
N LYS A 19 -5.15 -1.39 20.49
CA LYS A 19 -4.24 -1.18 21.61
C LYS A 19 -2.76 -1.24 21.21
N GLY A 20 -2.44 -1.69 19.99
CA GLY A 20 -1.06 -1.85 19.53
C GLY A 20 -0.33 -3.05 20.11
N GLU A 21 -1.02 -3.96 20.77
CA GLU A 21 -0.46 -5.18 21.37
C GLU A 21 -0.02 -6.19 20.32
N ILE A 22 -0.74 -6.26 19.21
CA ILE A 22 -0.45 -7.13 18.06
C ILE A 22 -0.37 -6.33 16.77
N ARG A 23 0.07 -7.03 15.71
CA ARG A 23 0.06 -6.56 14.31
C ARG A 23 -0.66 -7.56 13.43
N SER A 24 -1.04 -7.13 12.24
CA SER A 24 -1.67 -7.96 11.22
C SER A 24 -1.05 -7.71 9.85
N GLY A 25 -1.27 -8.65 8.92
CA GLY A 25 -0.90 -8.51 7.53
C GLY A 25 -2.06 -8.83 6.60
N PHE A 26 -1.99 -8.34 5.35
CA PHE A 26 -2.94 -8.68 4.30
C PHE A 26 -2.26 -9.53 3.23
N ALA A 27 -2.61 -10.80 3.20
CA ALA A 27 -2.05 -11.81 2.30
C ALA A 27 -2.91 -11.92 1.03
N MET A 28 -2.69 -10.99 0.08
CA MET A 28 -3.45 -10.91 -1.17
C MET A 28 -2.59 -11.27 -2.38
N THR A 29 -1.47 -10.57 -2.56
CA THR A 29 -0.61 -10.62 -3.75
C THR A 29 0.11 -11.96 -3.86
N GLU A 30 0.23 -12.50 -5.08
CA GLU A 30 0.85 -13.80 -5.38
C GLU A 30 2.03 -13.63 -6.34
N PRO A 31 3.13 -14.43 -6.18
CA PRO A 31 4.30 -14.29 -7.04
C PRO A 31 4.09 -14.79 -8.47
N GLN A 32 3.20 -15.77 -8.66
CA GLN A 32 3.02 -16.45 -9.95
C GLN A 32 2.05 -15.76 -10.90
N VAL A 33 1.25 -14.81 -10.42
CA VAL A 33 0.20 -14.14 -11.23
C VAL A 33 0.30 -12.62 -11.15
N ALA A 34 -0.25 -11.94 -12.16
CA ALA A 34 -0.37 -10.48 -12.16
C ALA A 34 -1.47 -10.03 -11.19
N SER A 35 -1.12 -9.86 -9.91
CA SER A 35 -2.07 -9.55 -8.82
C SER A 35 -2.63 -8.12 -8.87
N SER A 36 -2.18 -7.27 -9.78
CA SER A 36 -2.85 -6.00 -10.11
C SER A 36 -4.27 -6.19 -10.65
N ASP A 37 -4.53 -7.35 -11.27
CA ASP A 37 -5.86 -7.90 -11.51
C ASP A 37 -6.19 -8.90 -10.41
N ALA A 38 -7.01 -8.50 -9.45
CA ALA A 38 -7.39 -9.34 -8.32
C ALA A 38 -8.15 -10.62 -8.72
N THR A 39 -8.68 -10.69 -9.95
CA THR A 39 -9.35 -11.89 -10.45
C THR A 39 -8.38 -13.00 -10.85
N ASN A 40 -7.08 -12.69 -10.99
CA ASN A 40 -6.04 -13.65 -11.32
C ASN A 40 -5.55 -14.48 -10.11
N ILE A 41 -5.95 -14.17 -8.90
CA ILE A 41 -5.55 -14.92 -7.70
C ILE A 41 -5.83 -16.40 -7.89
N GLU A 42 -4.86 -17.27 -7.58
CA GLU A 42 -4.93 -18.73 -7.72
C GLU A 42 -5.01 -19.46 -6.37
N ALA A 43 -4.54 -18.82 -5.29
CA ALA A 43 -4.64 -19.40 -3.96
C ALA A 43 -6.08 -19.79 -3.61
N SER A 44 -6.27 -20.97 -3.01
CA SER A 44 -7.56 -21.56 -2.77
C SER A 44 -8.01 -21.50 -1.32
N ILE A 45 -9.31 -21.40 -1.13
CA ILE A 45 -10.02 -21.55 0.14
C ILE A 45 -11.11 -22.61 -0.10
N LYS A 46 -10.90 -23.82 0.34
CA LYS A 46 -11.85 -24.93 0.19
C LYS A 46 -12.62 -25.14 1.48
N LYS A 47 -13.94 -25.20 1.39
CA LYS A 47 -14.78 -25.58 2.53
C LYS A 47 -14.80 -27.09 2.69
N GLU A 48 -14.53 -27.57 3.90
CA GLU A 48 -14.66 -28.96 4.33
C GLU A 48 -15.34 -28.97 5.70
N ASP A 49 -16.58 -29.46 5.74
CA ASP A 49 -17.41 -29.46 6.93
C ASP A 49 -17.54 -28.09 7.61
N ASP A 50 -17.03 -27.96 8.84
CA ASP A 50 -17.04 -26.74 9.64
C ASP A 50 -15.73 -25.95 9.54
N GLU A 51 -14.84 -26.30 8.63
CA GLU A 51 -13.55 -25.66 8.42
C GLU A 51 -13.36 -25.20 6.98
N TYR A 52 -12.38 -24.30 6.79
CA TYR A 52 -11.81 -23.99 5.49
C TYR A 52 -10.35 -24.43 5.43
N ILE A 53 -9.99 -25.08 4.32
CA ILE A 53 -8.61 -25.47 4.02
C ILE A 53 -8.04 -24.48 3.02
N ILE A 54 -6.89 -23.89 3.38
CA ILE A 54 -6.24 -22.82 2.63
C ILE A 54 -4.92 -23.33 2.06
N ASN A 55 -4.74 -23.13 0.75
CA ASN A 55 -3.52 -23.46 0.04
C ASN A 55 -3.10 -22.31 -0.89
N GLY A 56 -1.81 -22.04 -0.95
CA GLY A 56 -1.24 -21.06 -1.86
C GLY A 56 0.02 -20.39 -1.34
N LYS A 57 0.56 -19.50 -2.16
CA LYS A 57 1.74 -18.69 -1.80
C LYS A 57 1.42 -17.22 -1.99
N LYS A 58 1.73 -16.43 -0.99
CA LYS A 58 1.56 -14.98 -0.97
C LYS A 58 2.91 -14.30 -0.82
N TRP A 59 3.06 -13.14 -1.43
CA TRP A 59 4.23 -12.30 -1.22
C TRP A 59 3.84 -10.83 -1.03
N TRP A 60 4.81 -9.99 -0.71
CA TRP A 60 4.57 -8.59 -0.32
C TRP A 60 3.53 -8.47 0.80
N THR A 61 3.47 -9.49 1.67
CA THR A 61 2.61 -9.48 2.85
C THR A 61 3.25 -8.61 3.92
N SER A 62 2.99 -7.30 3.82
CA SER A 62 3.56 -6.31 4.73
C SER A 62 3.08 -6.55 6.15
N GLY A 63 4.01 -6.51 7.09
CA GLY A 63 3.74 -6.76 8.51
C GLY A 63 3.95 -8.20 8.95
N ALA A 64 3.98 -9.18 8.04
CA ALA A 64 4.11 -10.59 8.41
C ALA A 64 5.50 -10.99 8.97
N MET A 65 6.52 -10.12 8.80
CA MET A 65 7.84 -10.29 9.41
C MET A 65 7.90 -9.82 10.87
N ASP A 66 6.95 -8.99 11.30
CA ASP A 66 6.94 -8.47 12.67
C ASP A 66 6.63 -9.60 13.66
N PRO A 67 7.42 -9.82 14.71
CA PRO A 67 7.15 -10.83 15.75
C PRO A 67 5.79 -10.65 16.45
N ARG A 68 5.24 -9.44 16.41
CA ARG A 68 3.92 -9.11 16.94
C ARG A 68 2.78 -9.38 15.95
N CYS A 69 3.07 -9.76 14.69
CA CYS A 69 2.05 -10.17 13.75
C CYS A 69 1.41 -11.48 14.22
N LYS A 70 0.16 -11.43 14.62
CA LYS A 70 -0.57 -12.59 15.16
C LYS A 70 -1.67 -13.09 14.24
N VAL A 71 -2.01 -12.31 13.22
CA VAL A 71 -3.13 -12.63 12.33
C VAL A 71 -2.89 -12.09 10.93
N LEU A 72 -3.28 -12.87 9.93
CA LEU A 72 -3.37 -12.44 8.54
C LEU A 72 -4.84 -12.40 8.09
N ILE A 73 -5.14 -11.48 7.18
CA ILE A 73 -6.33 -11.58 6.34
C ILE A 73 -5.86 -12.18 5.01
N PHE A 74 -6.32 -13.39 4.72
CA PHE A 74 -5.96 -14.11 3.51
C PHE A 74 -7.06 -13.96 2.46
N MET A 75 -6.69 -13.69 1.21
CA MET A 75 -7.59 -13.64 0.07
C MET A 75 -7.30 -14.79 -0.89
N GLY A 76 -8.32 -15.60 -1.19
CA GLY A 76 -8.22 -16.76 -2.08
C GLY A 76 -9.53 -17.05 -2.76
N LYS A 77 -9.54 -18.00 -3.72
CA LYS A 77 -10.74 -18.44 -4.42
C LYS A 77 -11.50 -19.50 -3.62
N THR A 78 -12.77 -19.22 -3.35
CA THR A 78 -13.73 -20.20 -2.82
C THR A 78 -14.54 -20.85 -3.92
N ASP A 79 -14.86 -20.11 -5.00
CA ASP A 79 -15.61 -20.60 -6.16
C ASP A 79 -14.92 -20.22 -7.48
N PRO A 80 -13.89 -20.97 -7.91
CA PRO A 80 -13.13 -20.66 -9.13
C PRO A 80 -13.97 -20.77 -10.41
N ASN A 81 -15.11 -21.43 -10.36
CA ASN A 81 -16.00 -21.66 -11.52
C ASN A 81 -17.13 -20.62 -11.61
N ASN A 82 -17.24 -19.69 -10.69
CA ASN A 82 -18.25 -18.64 -10.73
C ASN A 82 -18.12 -17.82 -12.00
N SER A 83 -19.22 -17.63 -12.72
CA SER A 83 -19.25 -16.84 -13.95
C SER A 83 -18.90 -15.36 -13.74
N ASP A 84 -19.21 -14.81 -12.55
CA ASP A 84 -18.76 -13.49 -12.14
C ASP A 84 -17.38 -13.61 -11.48
N LYS A 85 -16.34 -13.23 -12.22
CA LYS A 85 -14.95 -13.29 -11.73
C LYS A 85 -14.71 -12.51 -10.43
N HIS A 86 -15.53 -11.50 -10.13
CA HIS A 86 -15.42 -10.71 -8.90
C HIS A 86 -16.08 -11.41 -7.69
N LYS A 87 -16.78 -12.52 -7.91
CA LYS A 87 -17.38 -13.36 -6.87
C LYS A 87 -16.65 -14.68 -6.64
N GLN A 88 -15.53 -14.89 -7.31
CA GLN A 88 -14.72 -16.09 -7.11
C GLN A 88 -13.92 -16.07 -5.80
N GLN A 89 -13.61 -14.88 -5.26
CA GLN A 89 -12.70 -14.70 -4.14
C GLN A 89 -13.45 -14.44 -2.84
N SER A 90 -12.87 -14.95 -1.76
CA SER A 90 -13.28 -14.66 -0.37
C SER A 90 -12.09 -14.15 0.44
N GLN A 91 -12.36 -13.57 1.60
CA GLN A 91 -11.34 -13.23 2.57
C GLN A 91 -11.61 -13.93 3.89
N ILE A 92 -10.57 -14.47 4.50
CA ILE A 92 -10.64 -15.24 5.73
C ILE A 92 -9.54 -14.84 6.70
N VAL A 93 -9.85 -14.85 7.97
CA VAL A 93 -8.93 -14.53 9.06
C VAL A 93 -8.11 -15.76 9.41
N VAL A 94 -6.78 -15.65 9.39
CA VAL A 94 -5.85 -16.76 9.63
C VAL A 94 -4.88 -16.38 10.75
N PRO A 95 -4.95 -17.03 11.92
CA PRO A 95 -3.95 -16.87 12.97
C PRO A 95 -2.56 -17.31 12.48
N MET A 96 -1.50 -16.56 12.84
CA MET A 96 -0.15 -16.84 12.35
C MET A 96 0.47 -18.12 12.90
N ASP A 97 -0.03 -18.63 14.02
CA ASP A 97 0.38 -19.88 14.66
C ASP A 97 -0.36 -21.12 14.13
N THR A 98 -1.23 -20.96 13.14
CA THR A 98 -1.94 -22.09 12.52
C THR A 98 -0.95 -23.00 11.78
N PRO A 99 -0.98 -24.33 12.01
CA PRO A 99 -0.13 -25.26 11.30
C PRO A 99 -0.26 -25.14 9.77
N GLY A 100 0.86 -25.27 9.05
CA GLY A 100 0.90 -25.14 7.59
C GLY A 100 1.24 -23.75 7.08
N ILE A 101 1.35 -22.74 7.96
CA ILE A 101 1.86 -21.40 7.60
C ILE A 101 3.37 -21.38 7.75
N LYS A 102 4.05 -20.87 6.72
CA LYS A 102 5.49 -20.65 6.77
C LYS A 102 5.84 -19.30 6.17
N VAL A 103 6.52 -18.47 6.96
CA VAL A 103 7.18 -17.25 6.46
C VAL A 103 8.49 -17.68 5.81
N GLU A 104 8.58 -17.58 4.49
CA GLU A 104 9.71 -18.12 3.72
C GLU A 104 10.93 -17.18 3.75
N ARG A 105 10.68 -15.89 3.52
CA ARG A 105 11.72 -14.86 3.49
C ARG A 105 11.12 -13.46 3.54
N TYR A 106 11.96 -12.47 3.82
CA TYR A 106 11.61 -11.07 3.60
C TYR A 106 11.93 -10.66 2.15
N LEU A 107 11.21 -9.63 1.67
CA LEU A 107 11.38 -9.03 0.36
C LEU A 107 11.85 -7.58 0.56
N PRO A 108 13.11 -7.26 0.27
CA PRO A 108 13.63 -5.91 0.46
C PRO A 108 13.16 -4.96 -0.66
N VAL A 109 12.95 -3.70 -0.32
CA VAL A 109 12.70 -2.61 -1.27
C VAL A 109 14.03 -1.89 -1.51
N PHE A 110 14.66 -2.08 -2.67
CA PHE A 110 16.00 -1.54 -2.98
C PHE A 110 17.06 -1.86 -1.89
N GLY A 111 16.98 -3.03 -1.27
CA GLY A 111 17.88 -3.44 -0.20
C GLY A 111 17.41 -3.09 1.22
N PHE A 112 16.41 -2.21 1.38
CA PHE A 112 15.82 -1.91 2.68
C PHE A 112 14.84 -2.98 3.12
N THR A 113 14.99 -3.49 4.33
CA THR A 113 14.15 -4.57 4.88
C THR A 113 12.88 -4.08 5.53
N ASP A 114 12.81 -2.79 5.85
CA ASP A 114 11.72 -2.15 6.58
C ASP A 114 11.37 -2.84 7.91
N ALA A 115 12.40 -3.35 8.60
CA ALA A 115 12.24 -3.98 9.91
C ALA A 115 11.64 -2.99 10.94
N PRO A 116 10.80 -3.47 11.89
CA PRO A 116 10.48 -4.88 12.16
C PRO A 116 9.33 -5.43 11.30
N HIS A 117 8.52 -4.60 10.65
CA HIS A 117 7.31 -5.06 9.95
C HIS A 117 7.62 -5.84 8.66
N GLY A 118 8.58 -5.38 7.86
CA GLY A 118 9.03 -6.01 6.63
C GLY A 118 7.92 -6.38 5.63
N HIS A 119 8.32 -6.98 4.52
CA HIS A 119 7.42 -7.55 3.52
C HIS A 119 7.76 -9.02 3.34
N ALA A 120 6.83 -9.92 3.59
CA ALA A 120 7.09 -11.35 3.59
C ALA A 120 6.59 -12.06 2.34
N GLU A 121 7.32 -13.11 1.96
CA GLU A 121 6.79 -14.23 1.20
C GLU A 121 6.30 -15.30 2.20
N VAL A 122 5.04 -15.74 2.06
CA VAL A 122 4.38 -16.65 2.99
C VAL A 122 3.72 -17.79 2.22
N SER A 123 4.01 -19.03 2.62
CA SER A 123 3.36 -20.23 2.09
C SER A 123 2.29 -20.73 3.04
N PHE A 124 1.22 -21.26 2.44
CA PHE A 124 0.09 -21.88 3.12
C PHE A 124 -0.11 -23.27 2.54
N THR A 125 0.04 -24.30 3.37
CA THR A 125 -0.11 -25.71 2.97
C THR A 125 -1.09 -26.38 3.91
N ASP A 126 -2.28 -26.72 3.38
CA ASP A 126 -3.37 -27.36 4.11
C ASP A 126 -3.70 -26.67 5.44
N VAL A 127 -3.66 -25.33 5.43
CA VAL A 127 -3.93 -24.50 6.61
C VAL A 127 -5.43 -24.56 6.91
N LYS A 128 -5.79 -25.09 8.10
CA LYS A 128 -7.17 -25.26 8.54
C LYS A 128 -7.59 -24.13 9.47
N VAL A 129 -8.72 -23.51 9.16
CA VAL A 129 -9.32 -22.48 10.01
C VAL A 129 -10.83 -22.70 10.15
N PRO A 130 -11.44 -22.36 11.29
CA PRO A 130 -12.88 -22.46 11.50
C PRO A 130 -13.67 -21.63 10.47
N LYS A 131 -14.87 -22.08 10.12
CA LYS A 131 -15.76 -21.37 9.18
C LYS A 131 -16.13 -19.97 9.65
N GLU A 132 -16.16 -19.72 10.94
CA GLU A 132 -16.43 -18.43 11.59
C GLU A 132 -15.37 -17.36 11.27
N ASN A 133 -14.20 -17.79 10.81
CA ASN A 133 -13.14 -16.87 10.40
C ASN A 133 -13.38 -16.22 9.02
N LEU A 134 -14.41 -16.65 8.28
CA LEU A 134 -14.77 -16.07 7.00
C LEU A 134 -15.34 -14.67 7.18
N LEU A 135 -14.83 -13.70 6.42
CA LEU A 135 -15.31 -12.33 6.48
C LEU A 135 -16.47 -12.11 5.50
N LEU A 136 -17.59 -11.57 6.00
CA LEU A 136 -18.77 -11.16 5.23
C LEU A 136 -19.51 -12.30 4.47
N GLY A 137 -18.82 -13.34 4.06
CA GLY A 137 -19.36 -14.48 3.30
C GLY A 137 -18.54 -14.85 2.08
N GLU A 138 -18.83 -16.03 1.52
CA GLU A 138 -18.18 -16.51 0.30
C GLU A 138 -18.45 -15.58 -0.90
N GLY A 139 -17.47 -15.44 -1.79
CA GLY A 139 -17.57 -14.60 -2.99
C GLY A 139 -17.54 -13.10 -2.73
N ARG A 140 -17.32 -12.65 -1.48
CA ARG A 140 -17.33 -11.23 -1.10
C ARG A 140 -15.92 -10.65 -0.94
N GLY A 141 -14.87 -11.41 -1.27
CA GLY A 141 -13.49 -11.00 -1.06
C GLY A 141 -13.07 -9.76 -1.86
N PHE A 142 -13.53 -9.63 -3.09
CA PHE A 142 -13.25 -8.46 -3.92
C PHE A 142 -13.92 -7.19 -3.37
N GLU A 143 -15.16 -7.28 -2.92
CA GLU A 143 -15.90 -6.18 -2.28
C GLU A 143 -15.16 -5.66 -1.02
N ILE A 144 -14.72 -6.57 -0.15
CA ILE A 144 -13.95 -6.24 1.05
C ILE A 144 -12.65 -5.52 0.66
N ALA A 145 -11.93 -6.05 -0.33
CA ALA A 145 -10.68 -5.45 -0.79
C ALA A 145 -10.88 -4.01 -1.29
N GLN A 146 -11.90 -3.75 -2.10
CA GLN A 146 -12.20 -2.40 -2.60
C GLN A 146 -12.60 -1.44 -1.48
N GLY A 147 -13.39 -1.90 -0.51
CA GLY A 147 -13.79 -1.11 0.65
C GLY A 147 -12.61 -0.68 1.54
N ARG A 148 -11.57 -1.51 1.62
CA ARG A 148 -10.34 -1.23 2.38
C ARG A 148 -9.35 -0.36 1.61
N LEU A 149 -9.17 -0.62 0.32
CA LEU A 149 -8.09 0.00 -0.47
C LEU A 149 -8.35 1.49 -0.76
N GLY A 150 -9.61 1.93 -0.86
CA GLY A 150 -9.95 3.34 -1.09
C GLY A 150 -9.36 4.28 -0.04
N PRO A 151 -9.75 4.14 1.25
CA PRO A 151 -9.19 4.93 2.34
C PRO A 151 -7.67 4.77 2.49
N GLY A 152 -7.15 3.54 2.31
CA GLY A 152 -5.72 3.24 2.37
C GLY A 152 -4.90 4.05 1.36
N ARG A 153 -5.42 4.27 0.15
CA ARG A 153 -4.76 5.07 -0.89
C ARG A 153 -4.63 6.54 -0.49
N ILE A 154 -5.64 7.12 0.12
CA ILE A 154 -5.58 8.50 0.64
C ILE A 154 -4.50 8.60 1.73
N HIS A 155 -4.49 7.66 2.67
CA HIS A 155 -3.48 7.60 3.72
C HIS A 155 -2.06 7.49 3.16
N HIS A 156 -1.83 6.67 2.14
CA HIS A 156 -0.54 6.59 1.46
C HIS A 156 -0.11 7.92 0.85
N CYS A 157 -1.02 8.63 0.19
CA CYS A 157 -0.75 9.93 -0.42
C CYS A 157 -0.38 10.98 0.65
N MET A 158 -1.09 11.04 1.78
CA MET A 158 -0.77 11.96 2.87
C MET A 158 0.60 11.69 3.49
N ARG A 159 0.97 10.42 3.70
CA ARG A 159 2.31 10.07 4.18
C ARG A 159 3.41 10.49 3.20
N LEU A 160 3.17 10.32 1.89
CA LEU A 160 4.11 10.77 0.86
C LEU A 160 4.27 12.28 0.84
N ILE A 161 3.21 13.05 1.07
CA ILE A 161 3.29 14.51 1.18
C ILE A 161 4.22 14.88 2.35
N GLY A 162 4.05 14.27 3.52
CA GLY A 162 4.94 14.48 4.66
C GLY A 162 6.39 14.11 4.38
N LEU A 163 6.64 12.97 3.74
CA LEU A 163 7.97 12.55 3.31
C LEU A 163 8.59 13.55 2.33
N THR A 164 7.80 14.08 1.40
CA THR A 164 8.26 15.03 0.38
C THR A 164 8.58 16.40 0.99
N GLU A 165 7.81 16.84 2.00
CA GLU A 165 8.13 18.04 2.79
C GLU A 165 9.50 17.93 3.49
N VAL A 166 9.74 16.79 4.14
CA VAL A 166 11.05 16.55 4.79
C VAL A 166 12.19 16.54 3.76
N ALA A 167 11.96 15.96 2.58
CA ALA A 167 12.97 15.98 1.52
C ALA A 167 13.27 17.39 1.02
N LEU A 168 12.23 18.21 0.81
CA LEU A 168 12.39 19.63 0.43
C LEU A 168 13.11 20.43 1.52
N GLU A 169 12.76 20.24 2.78
CA GLU A 169 13.43 20.88 3.92
C GLU A 169 14.93 20.55 3.94
N LYS A 170 15.27 19.25 3.81
CA LYS A 170 16.67 18.79 3.74
C LYS A 170 17.40 19.40 2.55
N MET A 171 16.78 19.45 1.37
CA MET A 171 17.34 20.09 0.17
C MET A 171 17.64 21.57 0.41
N CYS A 172 16.71 22.33 0.99
CA CYS A 172 16.88 23.73 1.29
C CYS A 172 18.02 23.97 2.30
N LYS A 173 18.04 23.23 3.41
CA LYS A 173 19.11 23.33 4.43
C LYS A 173 20.48 23.00 3.84
N ARG A 174 20.57 21.93 3.08
CA ARG A 174 21.82 21.48 2.44
C ARG A 174 22.36 22.51 1.46
N THR A 175 21.52 23.02 0.56
CA THR A 175 21.94 23.93 -0.51
C THR A 175 22.32 25.31 0.03
N LYS A 176 21.71 25.76 1.14
CA LYS A 176 22.12 26.98 1.84
C LYS A 176 23.49 26.84 2.53
N ALA A 177 23.75 25.71 3.16
CA ALA A 177 24.98 25.47 3.90
C ALA A 177 26.18 25.10 3.00
N ARG A 178 25.94 24.52 1.83
CA ARG A 178 26.99 24.01 0.94
C ARG A 178 27.48 25.11 -0.02
N VAL A 179 28.77 25.42 0.03
CA VAL A 179 29.41 26.35 -0.89
C VAL A 179 30.13 25.58 -2.00
N ALA A 180 29.89 25.95 -3.26
CA ALA A 180 30.56 25.42 -4.43
C ALA A 180 30.80 26.58 -5.42
N PHE A 181 31.97 26.64 -6.04
CA PHE A 181 32.36 27.72 -6.97
C PHE A 181 32.18 29.12 -6.35
N GLY A 182 32.58 29.25 -5.08
CA GLY A 182 32.61 30.53 -4.37
C GLY A 182 31.26 31.06 -3.86
N LYS A 183 30.13 30.32 -4.03
CA LYS A 183 28.82 30.74 -3.56
C LYS A 183 27.97 29.55 -3.04
N PRO A 184 26.97 29.81 -2.18
CA PRO A 184 26.05 28.76 -1.76
C PRO A 184 25.38 28.08 -2.96
N VAL A 185 25.19 26.76 -2.89
CA VAL A 185 24.50 26.00 -3.95
C VAL A 185 23.09 26.54 -4.18
N SER A 186 22.42 27.04 -3.15
CA SER A 186 21.10 27.70 -3.25
C SER A 186 21.09 28.99 -4.10
N ALA A 187 22.26 29.57 -4.42
CA ALA A 187 22.37 30.70 -5.33
C ALA A 187 22.44 30.30 -6.82
N GLN A 188 22.44 29.00 -7.12
CA GLN A 188 22.35 28.49 -8.49
C GLN A 188 20.91 28.49 -8.98
N THR A 189 20.65 29.00 -10.18
CA THR A 189 19.31 29.14 -10.76
C THR A 189 18.56 27.78 -10.82
N VAL A 190 19.25 26.72 -11.24
CA VAL A 190 18.66 25.36 -11.29
C VAL A 190 18.22 24.84 -9.91
N THR A 191 18.93 25.24 -8.84
CA THR A 191 18.54 24.87 -7.46
C THR A 191 17.30 25.63 -7.04
N GLN A 192 17.22 26.92 -7.33
CA GLN A 192 16.06 27.77 -7.03
C GLN A 192 14.82 27.28 -7.78
N GLU A 193 14.95 26.94 -9.06
CA GLU A 193 13.89 26.39 -9.88
C GLU A 193 13.34 25.07 -9.28
N ARG A 194 14.23 24.13 -8.91
CA ARG A 194 13.82 22.86 -8.28
C ARG A 194 13.10 23.07 -6.94
N ILE A 195 13.56 24.02 -6.13
CA ILE A 195 12.92 24.36 -4.84
C ILE A 195 11.51 24.93 -5.09
N ALA A 196 11.35 25.84 -6.04
CA ALA A 196 10.08 26.45 -6.40
C ALA A 196 9.09 25.39 -6.95
N GLU A 197 9.53 24.58 -7.92
CA GLU A 197 8.73 23.49 -8.49
C GLU A 197 8.33 22.45 -7.43
N ALA A 198 9.25 22.10 -6.51
CA ALA A 198 8.92 21.19 -5.42
C ALA A 198 7.82 21.75 -4.51
N ARG A 199 7.90 23.04 -4.14
CA ARG A 199 6.88 23.69 -3.31
C ARG A 199 5.53 23.70 -4.02
N ILE A 200 5.49 24.13 -5.28
CA ILE A 200 4.27 24.14 -6.09
C ILE A 200 3.64 22.74 -6.15
N ALA A 201 4.41 21.73 -6.50
CA ALA A 201 3.92 20.37 -6.64
C ALA A 201 3.40 19.77 -5.32
N ILE A 202 4.09 20.05 -4.19
CA ILE A 202 3.64 19.57 -2.87
C ILE A 202 2.30 20.20 -2.50
N ASP A 203 2.13 21.50 -2.72
CA ASP A 203 0.88 22.18 -2.36
C ASP A 203 -0.28 21.75 -3.26
N GLN A 204 -0.03 21.58 -4.56
CA GLN A 204 -1.03 21.03 -5.49
C GLN A 204 -1.52 19.66 -5.06
N ILE A 205 -0.60 18.72 -4.77
CA ILE A 205 -1.01 17.35 -4.41
C ILE A 205 -1.64 17.28 -3.01
N ARG A 206 -1.26 18.17 -2.09
CA ARG A 206 -1.92 18.28 -0.78
C ARG A 206 -3.37 18.68 -0.93
N LEU A 207 -3.66 19.73 -1.69
CA LEU A 207 -5.03 20.18 -1.95
C LEU A 207 -5.85 19.12 -2.68
N GLN A 208 -5.26 18.44 -3.66
CA GLN A 208 -5.91 17.35 -4.36
C GLN A 208 -6.23 16.17 -3.44
N THR A 209 -5.33 15.86 -2.49
CA THR A 209 -5.54 14.79 -1.51
C THR A 209 -6.62 15.16 -0.50
N PHE A 210 -6.67 16.41 -0.04
CA PHE A 210 -7.77 16.89 0.80
C PHE A 210 -9.12 16.82 0.07
N ASN A 211 -9.16 17.19 -1.22
CA ASN A 211 -10.37 17.06 -2.01
C ASN A 211 -10.84 15.60 -2.13
N ALA A 212 -9.91 14.65 -2.32
CA ALA A 212 -10.25 13.22 -2.35
C ALA A 212 -10.81 12.74 -1.01
N ALA A 213 -10.21 13.17 0.12
CA ALA A 213 -10.68 12.85 1.45
C ALA A 213 -12.07 13.46 1.71
N TYR A 214 -12.26 14.73 1.41
CA TYR A 214 -13.55 15.41 1.53
C TYR A 214 -14.66 14.71 0.73
N LYS A 215 -14.39 14.35 -0.52
CA LYS A 215 -15.36 13.60 -1.32
C LYS A 215 -15.65 12.22 -0.76
N MET A 216 -14.64 11.51 -0.25
CA MET A 216 -14.86 10.22 0.39
C MET A 216 -15.77 10.34 1.61
N ASP A 217 -15.61 11.39 2.43
CA ASP A 217 -16.42 11.63 3.61
C ASP A 217 -17.84 12.08 3.28
N THR A 218 -18.04 12.83 2.22
CA THR A 218 -19.34 13.43 1.87
C THR A 218 -20.20 12.57 0.94
N VAL A 219 -19.58 11.89 -0.05
CA VAL A 219 -20.30 11.10 -1.06
C VAL A 219 -19.90 9.63 -1.09
N GLY A 220 -18.94 9.24 -0.28
CA GLY A 220 -18.49 7.86 -0.13
C GLY A 220 -17.41 7.41 -1.12
N ASN A 221 -16.78 6.29 -0.77
CA ASN A 221 -15.61 5.74 -1.49
C ASN A 221 -15.89 5.45 -2.98
N LYS A 222 -17.08 4.98 -3.31
CA LYS A 222 -17.45 4.62 -4.70
C LYS A 222 -17.49 5.85 -5.60
N GLU A 223 -18.04 6.95 -5.13
CA GLU A 223 -18.17 8.20 -5.90
C GLU A 223 -16.85 8.98 -5.94
N ALA A 224 -16.03 8.89 -4.87
CA ALA A 224 -14.70 9.53 -4.81
C ALA A 224 -13.61 8.78 -5.60
N ARG A 225 -13.95 7.70 -6.29
CA ARG A 225 -12.97 6.81 -6.97
C ARG A 225 -12.09 7.52 -8.02
N MET A 226 -12.60 8.57 -8.64
CA MET A 226 -11.84 9.38 -9.62
C MET A 226 -10.71 10.13 -8.91
N GLU A 227 -11.03 10.87 -7.86
CA GLU A 227 -10.09 11.66 -7.07
C GLU A 227 -9.07 10.79 -6.38
N ILE A 228 -9.50 9.63 -5.83
CA ILE A 228 -8.60 8.64 -5.22
C ILE A 228 -7.61 8.08 -6.26
N ALA A 229 -8.06 7.80 -7.48
CA ALA A 229 -7.18 7.33 -8.54
C ALA A 229 -6.19 8.43 -8.96
N MET A 230 -6.64 9.70 -9.07
CA MET A 230 -5.78 10.83 -9.45
C MET A 230 -4.64 11.05 -8.46
N ILE A 231 -4.94 11.11 -7.16
CA ILE A 231 -3.91 11.32 -6.14
C ILE A 231 -2.94 10.14 -6.06
N LYS A 232 -3.42 8.91 -6.28
CA LYS A 232 -2.58 7.70 -6.23
C LYS A 232 -1.56 7.63 -7.37
N VAL A 233 -1.83 8.30 -8.51
CA VAL A 233 -0.83 8.52 -9.57
C VAL A 233 0.06 9.71 -9.24
N ALA A 234 -0.52 10.85 -8.86
CA ALA A 234 0.21 12.10 -8.75
C ALA A 234 1.18 12.12 -7.55
N ALA A 235 0.72 11.73 -6.35
CA ALA A 235 1.51 11.84 -5.12
C ALA A 235 2.84 11.06 -5.16
N PRO A 236 2.88 9.76 -5.54
CA PRO A 236 4.14 9.03 -5.55
C PRO A 236 5.09 9.49 -6.68
N ASN A 237 4.56 9.95 -7.82
CA ASN A 237 5.40 10.52 -8.88
C ASN A 237 6.04 11.84 -8.47
N ILE A 238 5.29 12.75 -7.83
CA ILE A 238 5.82 13.99 -7.25
C ILE A 238 6.84 13.69 -6.16
N ALA A 239 6.56 12.76 -5.27
CA ALA A 239 7.48 12.36 -4.21
C ALA A 239 8.80 11.83 -4.77
N CYS A 240 8.76 10.92 -5.75
CA CYS A 240 9.97 10.43 -6.42
C CYS A 240 10.80 11.58 -7.01
N LYS A 241 10.16 12.52 -7.71
CA LYS A 241 10.83 13.67 -8.34
C LYS A 241 11.51 14.58 -7.32
N VAL A 242 10.81 14.95 -6.25
CA VAL A 242 11.35 15.88 -5.23
C VAL A 242 12.44 15.20 -4.40
N VAL A 243 12.28 13.94 -4.03
CA VAL A 243 13.31 13.19 -3.31
C VAL A 243 14.56 13.01 -4.17
N ASP A 244 14.42 12.74 -5.48
CA ASP A 244 15.54 12.67 -6.41
C ASP A 244 16.32 14.02 -6.46
N TRP A 245 15.63 15.14 -6.53
CA TRP A 245 16.28 16.46 -6.46
C TRP A 245 16.97 16.69 -5.13
N ALA A 246 16.40 16.22 -4.02
CA ALA A 246 17.04 16.30 -2.71
C ALA A 246 18.30 15.42 -2.65
N ILE A 247 18.27 14.21 -3.18
CA ILE A 247 19.44 13.33 -3.33
C ILE A 247 20.53 14.03 -4.13
N GLN A 248 20.18 14.57 -5.30
CA GLN A 248 21.11 15.28 -6.15
C GLN A 248 21.78 16.48 -5.43
N ALA A 249 21.01 17.23 -4.63
CA ALA A 249 21.52 18.37 -3.85
C ALA A 249 22.48 17.93 -2.72
N HIS A 250 22.37 16.69 -2.24
CA HIS A 250 23.27 16.13 -1.22
C HIS A 250 24.53 15.48 -1.81
N GLY A 251 24.54 15.22 -3.14
CA GLY A 251 25.64 14.50 -3.81
C GLY A 251 25.79 13.07 -3.29
N GLY A 252 27.00 12.57 -3.11
CA GLY A 252 27.26 11.22 -2.60
C GLY A 252 26.56 10.90 -1.27
N GLY A 253 26.40 11.86 -0.38
CA GLY A 253 25.65 11.69 0.86
C GLY A 253 24.15 11.42 0.65
N GLY A 254 23.58 11.88 -0.47
CA GLY A 254 22.17 11.66 -0.79
C GLY A 254 21.82 10.20 -1.10
N VAL A 255 22.79 9.42 -1.58
CA VAL A 255 22.61 7.99 -1.88
C VAL A 255 23.07 7.07 -0.73
N SER A 256 23.70 7.65 0.31
CA SER A 256 24.07 6.95 1.54
C SER A 256 22.91 6.96 2.56
N ASP A 257 23.11 6.26 3.67
CA ASP A 257 22.15 6.23 4.78
C ASP A 257 22.19 7.49 5.67
N ASP A 258 23.21 8.36 5.50
CA ASP A 258 23.44 9.52 6.38
C ASP A 258 22.28 10.52 6.44
N PHE A 259 21.57 10.67 5.34
CA PHE A 259 20.45 11.64 5.24
C PHE A 259 19.08 10.96 5.11
N GLY A 260 19.01 9.63 5.00
CA GLY A 260 17.77 8.86 4.86
C GLY A 260 16.99 9.17 3.57
N LEU A 261 17.61 9.81 2.57
CA LEU A 261 16.97 10.16 1.30
C LEU A 261 16.88 8.95 0.36
N SER A 262 17.85 8.04 0.41
CA SER A 262 17.84 6.76 -0.32
C SER A 262 16.62 5.92 0.10
N HIS A 263 16.39 5.76 1.40
CA HIS A 263 15.21 5.08 1.92
C HIS A 263 13.90 5.82 1.57
N ALA A 264 13.89 7.16 1.69
CA ALA A 264 12.73 7.96 1.28
C ALA A 264 12.37 7.76 -0.20
N TYR A 265 13.37 7.67 -1.08
CA TYR A 265 13.15 7.36 -2.50
C TYR A 265 12.59 5.96 -2.70
N ALA A 266 13.14 4.97 -2.01
CA ALA A 266 12.65 3.60 -2.05
C ALA A 266 11.15 3.52 -1.67
N GLN A 267 10.76 4.19 -0.59
CA GLN A 267 9.37 4.25 -0.13
C GLN A 267 8.46 4.99 -1.14
N ALA A 268 8.90 6.10 -1.69
CA ALA A 268 8.14 6.83 -2.71
C ALA A 268 7.94 5.98 -3.98
N ARG A 269 9.01 5.29 -4.42
CA ARG A 269 8.98 4.43 -5.61
C ARG A 269 8.10 3.20 -5.44
N LEU A 270 8.13 2.57 -4.26
CA LEU A 270 7.26 1.45 -3.90
C LEU A 270 5.77 1.81 -4.07
N LEU A 271 5.38 3.00 -3.65
CA LEU A 271 3.98 3.45 -3.69
C LEU A 271 3.45 3.76 -5.11
N ARG A 272 4.29 3.71 -6.13
CA ARG A 272 3.84 3.66 -7.54
C ARG A 272 3.33 2.28 -7.94
N LEU A 273 3.57 1.25 -7.13
CA LEU A 273 3.18 -0.16 -7.35
C LEU A 273 2.13 -0.63 -6.34
N ALA A 274 2.35 -0.37 -5.05
CA ALA A 274 1.48 -0.83 -3.96
C ALA A 274 0.07 -0.22 -4.06
N ASP A 275 -0.95 -0.99 -3.65
CA ASP A 275 -2.38 -0.63 -3.72
C ASP A 275 -2.87 -0.28 -5.13
N GLY A 276 -2.27 -0.91 -6.13
CA GLY A 276 -2.50 -0.71 -7.56
C GLY A 276 -1.42 0.15 -8.21
N PRO A 277 -0.80 -0.34 -9.31
CA PRO A 277 0.20 0.40 -10.05
C PRO A 277 -0.40 1.63 -10.77
N ASP A 278 0.47 2.57 -11.14
CA ASP A 278 0.10 3.81 -11.85
C ASP A 278 -0.83 3.54 -13.05
N GLU A 279 -0.57 2.46 -13.81
CA GLU A 279 -1.31 2.10 -15.02
C GLU A 279 -2.78 1.72 -14.72
N VAL A 280 -3.03 1.01 -13.64
CA VAL A 280 -4.40 0.64 -13.21
C VAL A 280 -5.20 1.91 -12.90
N HIS A 281 -4.59 2.85 -12.19
CA HIS A 281 -5.25 4.11 -11.83
C HIS A 281 -5.45 5.03 -13.04
N ARG A 282 -4.45 5.15 -13.93
CA ARG A 282 -4.58 5.90 -15.18
C ARG A 282 -5.70 5.37 -16.07
N ASN A 283 -5.78 4.03 -16.21
CA ASN A 283 -6.87 3.39 -16.95
C ASN A 283 -8.23 3.69 -16.32
N GLN A 284 -8.33 3.68 -14.99
CA GLN A 284 -9.57 4.02 -14.29
C GLN A 284 -9.97 5.48 -14.52
N ILE A 285 -9.01 6.41 -14.41
CA ILE A 285 -9.24 7.84 -14.65
C ILE A 285 -9.77 8.04 -16.09
N ALA A 286 -9.09 7.49 -17.09
CA ALA A 286 -9.47 7.62 -18.49
C ALA A 286 -10.88 7.06 -18.76
N LYS A 287 -11.20 5.87 -18.24
CA LYS A 287 -12.53 5.26 -18.37
C LYS A 287 -13.64 6.10 -17.74
N LEU A 288 -13.39 6.71 -16.59
CA LEU A 288 -14.35 7.56 -15.90
C LEU A 288 -14.54 8.89 -16.64
N GLU A 289 -13.46 9.47 -17.16
CA GLU A 289 -13.53 10.70 -17.92
C GLU A 289 -14.32 10.51 -19.22
N LEU A 290 -13.99 9.48 -20.02
CA LEU A 290 -14.66 9.18 -21.29
C LEU A 290 -16.17 8.93 -21.13
N ARG A 291 -16.61 8.37 -20.00
CA ARG A 291 -18.05 8.14 -19.73
C ARG A 291 -18.88 9.42 -19.62
N LYS A 292 -18.28 10.58 -19.45
CA LYS A 292 -18.97 11.87 -19.38
C LYS A 292 -19.46 12.35 -20.75
N TYR A 293 -18.94 11.75 -21.82
CA TYR A 293 -19.20 12.15 -23.21
C TYR A 293 -19.97 11.08 -24.00
N ASN A 294 -20.58 10.12 -23.33
CA ASN A 294 -21.43 9.07 -23.92
C ASN A 294 -22.91 9.47 -23.83
#